data_674c12ed96099b8b74c7d69b30c619c2
#
_entry.id   674c12ed96099b8b74c7d69b30c619c2
#
_cell.length_a   1.000
_cell.length_b   1.000
_cell.length_c   1.000
_cell.angle_alpha   90.00
_cell.angle_beta   90.00
_cell.angle_gamma   90.00
#
_symmetry.space_group_name_H-M   'P 1'
#
loop_
_entity.id
_entity.type
_entity.pdbx_description
1 polymer ?
#
loop_
_entity_poly.entity_id
_entity_poly.type
_entity_poly.pdbx_seq_one_letter_code
_entity_poly.pdbx_strand_id
1 'polypeptide(L)'
;MLRDLQDEIIKLKQEKQAVILAHSYQSADILEIADYIGDSYQLSVVAKDLQQSTVIMCGVRFMAETVKMLSPEKTVILPVKQATCPMAEQISPEQVISFKQAHPEFKVVAYINTTTALKAVCDVCVTSSSALKIVKAIPEQNILFIPDKNLGTY
;
A
#
# COMPACT_ATOMS: atom_id res chain seq x y z
N MET A 1 -0.20 -17.89 27.23
CA MET A 1 0.92 -17.58 26.30
C MET A 1 0.50 -16.64 25.17
N LEU A 2 -0.41 -17.00 24.22
CA LEU A 2 -0.83 -16.08 23.17
C LEU A 2 -1.64 -14.89 23.73
N ARG A 3 -2.62 -15.16 24.57
CA ARG A 3 -3.45 -14.15 25.22
C ARG A 3 -2.63 -13.15 26.03
N ASP A 4 -1.68 -13.64 26.80
CA ASP A 4 -0.80 -12.77 27.61
C ASP A 4 0.00 -11.81 26.72
N LEU A 5 0.46 -12.29 25.54
CA LEU A 5 1.14 -11.45 24.55
C LEU A 5 0.20 -10.40 23.92
N GLN A 6 -1.05 -10.79 23.61
CA GLN A 6 -2.06 -9.85 23.10
C GLN A 6 -2.36 -8.77 24.12
N ASP A 7 -2.54 -9.13 25.39
CA ASP A 7 -2.81 -8.20 26.50
C ASP A 7 -1.61 -7.23 26.68
N GLU A 8 -0.38 -7.72 26.57
CA GLU A 8 0.82 -6.88 26.63
C GLU A 8 0.88 -5.91 25.45
N ILE A 9 0.59 -6.37 24.24
CA ILE A 9 0.53 -5.51 23.04
C ILE A 9 -0.53 -4.41 23.19
N ILE A 10 -1.71 -4.77 23.68
CA ILE A 10 -2.80 -3.81 23.92
C ILE A 10 -2.37 -2.73 24.91
N LYS A 11 -1.73 -3.15 26.01
CA LYS A 11 -1.19 -2.23 27.03
C LYS A 11 -0.13 -1.30 26.42
N LEU A 12 0.87 -1.85 25.73
CA LEU A 12 1.93 -1.06 25.08
C LEU A 12 1.37 -0.09 24.03
N LYS A 13 0.39 -0.52 23.25
CA LYS A 13 -0.30 0.33 22.27
C LYS A 13 -0.90 1.56 22.93
N GLN A 14 -1.58 1.38 24.06
CA GLN A 14 -2.17 2.51 24.82
C GLN A 14 -1.09 3.42 25.41
N GLU A 15 -0.07 2.85 26.07
CA GLU A 15 1.06 3.60 26.64
C GLU A 15 1.81 4.43 25.60
N LYS A 16 1.99 3.91 24.39
CA LYS A 16 2.69 4.56 23.27
C LYS A 16 1.78 5.42 22.40
N GLN A 17 0.51 5.49 22.71
CA GLN A 17 -0.49 6.19 21.86
C GLN A 17 -0.39 5.75 20.39
N ALA A 18 -0.17 4.45 20.18
CA ALA A 18 -0.07 3.85 18.87
C ALA A 18 -1.39 3.24 18.43
N VAL A 19 -1.58 3.10 17.12
CA VAL A 19 -2.73 2.46 16.50
C VAL A 19 -2.26 1.28 15.64
N ILE A 20 -2.99 0.18 15.68
CA ILE A 20 -2.72 -1.01 14.85
C ILE A 20 -3.73 -1.04 13.71
N LEU A 21 -3.21 -0.95 12.50
CA LEU A 21 -3.95 -1.17 11.25
C LEU A 21 -3.59 -2.56 10.71
N ALA A 22 -4.58 -3.41 10.50
CA ALA A 22 -4.36 -4.78 10.01
C ALA A 22 -5.08 -5.03 8.70
N HIS A 23 -4.35 -5.55 7.72
CA HIS A 23 -4.97 -6.03 6.49
C HIS A 23 -5.87 -7.24 6.80
N SER A 24 -7.03 -7.30 6.15
CA SER A 24 -8.03 -8.37 6.36
C SER A 24 -7.51 -9.79 6.14
N TYR A 25 -6.35 -9.97 5.51
CA TYR A 25 -5.71 -11.27 5.32
C TYR A 25 -4.82 -11.71 6.50
N GLN A 26 -4.69 -10.89 7.53
CA GLN A 26 -3.93 -11.27 8.72
C GLN A 26 -4.62 -12.40 9.49
N SER A 27 -3.86 -13.11 10.32
CA SER A 27 -4.41 -14.15 11.20
C SER A 27 -5.42 -13.55 12.18
N ALA A 28 -6.37 -14.38 12.63
CA ALA A 28 -7.37 -13.97 13.61
C ALA A 28 -6.75 -13.35 14.87
N ASP A 29 -5.61 -13.88 15.31
CA ASP A 29 -4.89 -13.40 16.50
C ASP A 29 -4.40 -11.95 16.36
N ILE A 30 -4.03 -11.54 15.14
CA ILE A 30 -3.63 -10.16 14.85
C ILE A 30 -4.86 -9.27 14.67
N LEU A 31 -5.89 -9.79 14.00
CA LEU A 31 -7.13 -9.04 13.78
C LEU A 31 -7.83 -8.71 15.10
N GLU A 32 -7.74 -9.58 16.11
CA GLU A 32 -8.35 -9.40 17.43
C GLU A 32 -7.79 -8.18 18.18
N ILE A 33 -6.52 -7.83 17.98
CA ILE A 33 -5.87 -6.69 18.65
C ILE A 33 -5.78 -5.44 17.78
N ALA A 34 -6.23 -5.54 16.53
CA ALA A 34 -6.21 -4.43 15.59
C ALA A 34 -7.29 -3.38 15.93
N ASP A 35 -6.97 -2.11 15.73
CA ASP A 35 -7.95 -1.02 15.88
C ASP A 35 -8.80 -0.86 14.62
N TYR A 36 -8.18 -1.09 13.46
CA TYR A 36 -8.86 -1.02 12.16
C TYR A 36 -8.43 -2.19 11.29
N ILE A 37 -9.41 -2.78 10.62
CA ILE A 37 -9.24 -3.90 9.69
C ILE A 37 -9.80 -3.46 8.34
N GLY A 38 -9.07 -3.72 7.27
CA GLY A 38 -9.52 -3.34 5.94
C GLY A 38 -8.58 -3.77 4.82
N ASP A 39 -8.84 -3.26 3.62
CA ASP A 39 -7.96 -3.41 2.48
C ASP A 39 -6.83 -2.36 2.46
N SER A 40 -5.92 -2.51 1.49
CA SER A 40 -4.72 -1.68 1.38
C SER A 40 -5.03 -0.19 1.25
N TYR A 41 -6.01 0.17 0.44
CA TYR A 41 -6.38 1.57 0.19
C TYR A 41 -7.16 2.15 1.36
N GLN A 42 -8.16 1.43 1.84
CA GLN A 42 -9.01 1.84 2.96
C GLN A 42 -8.17 2.17 4.21
N LEU A 43 -7.23 1.29 4.57
CA LEU A 43 -6.36 1.51 5.74
C LEU A 43 -5.47 2.74 5.57
N SER A 44 -5.02 3.03 4.34
CA SER A 44 -4.21 4.22 4.06
C SER A 44 -5.02 5.52 4.23
N VAL A 45 -6.29 5.50 3.83
CA VAL A 45 -7.22 6.63 4.02
C VAL A 45 -7.53 6.82 5.50
N VAL A 46 -7.87 5.73 6.22
CA VAL A 46 -8.10 5.77 7.66
C VAL A 46 -6.90 6.37 8.41
N ALA A 47 -5.70 5.92 8.07
CA ALA A 47 -4.47 6.41 8.72
C ALA A 47 -4.31 7.93 8.67
N LYS A 48 -4.77 8.57 7.60
CA LYS A 48 -4.68 10.02 7.41
C LYS A 48 -5.48 10.80 8.46
N ASP A 49 -6.65 10.29 8.85
CA ASP A 49 -7.58 10.99 9.73
C ASP A 49 -7.36 10.66 11.22
N LEU A 50 -6.44 9.74 11.54
CA LEU A 50 -6.13 9.35 12.91
C LEU A 50 -5.33 10.42 13.64
N GLN A 51 -5.65 10.62 14.92
CA GLN A 51 -4.93 11.53 15.80
C GLN A 51 -3.57 10.96 16.26
N GLN A 52 -3.44 9.64 16.30
CA GLN A 52 -2.22 8.98 16.73
C GLN A 52 -1.06 9.26 15.76
N SER A 53 0.08 9.61 16.34
CA SER A 53 1.31 9.86 15.57
C SER A 53 2.05 8.57 15.18
N THR A 54 1.75 7.45 15.85
CA THR A 54 2.40 6.17 15.61
C THR A 54 1.40 5.15 15.06
N VAL A 55 1.68 4.60 13.90
CA VAL A 55 0.88 3.60 13.20
C VAL A 55 1.69 2.31 13.07
N ILE A 56 1.14 1.20 13.54
CA ILE A 56 1.69 -0.14 13.33
C ILE A 56 0.90 -0.77 12.19
N MET A 57 1.56 -1.03 11.06
CA MET A 57 0.93 -1.62 9.89
C MET A 57 1.16 -3.13 9.84
N CYS A 58 0.15 -3.91 10.22
CA CYS A 58 0.12 -5.36 10.06
C CYS A 58 -0.35 -5.71 8.64
N GLY A 59 0.59 -5.72 7.73
CA GLY A 59 0.40 -5.96 6.30
C GLY A 59 1.74 -6.07 5.58
N VAL A 60 1.76 -5.78 4.28
CA VAL A 60 2.98 -5.81 3.48
C VAL A 60 3.60 -4.42 3.31
N ARG A 61 4.86 -4.38 2.92
CA ARG A 61 5.68 -3.16 2.86
C ARG A 61 5.02 -2.00 2.11
N PHE A 62 4.49 -2.22 0.90
CA PHE A 62 3.89 -1.15 0.11
C PHE A 62 2.70 -0.48 0.81
N MET A 63 2.00 -1.19 1.71
CA MET A 63 0.91 -0.62 2.51
C MET A 63 1.46 0.36 3.54
N ALA A 64 2.52 -0.03 4.28
CA ALA A 64 3.20 0.86 5.22
C ALA A 64 3.79 2.09 4.51
N GLU A 65 4.39 1.90 3.33
CA GLU A 65 4.88 2.98 2.48
C GLU A 65 3.75 3.93 2.06
N THR A 66 2.60 3.39 1.66
CA THR A 66 1.44 4.21 1.25
C THR A 66 0.90 5.02 2.42
N VAL A 67 0.80 4.44 3.62
CA VAL A 67 0.43 5.19 4.84
C VAL A 67 1.44 6.31 5.10
N LYS A 68 2.74 6.02 5.03
CA LYS A 68 3.79 7.02 5.25
C LYS A 68 3.76 8.14 4.21
N MET A 69 3.47 7.82 2.96
CA MET A 69 3.36 8.79 1.86
C MET A 69 2.16 9.73 2.04
N LEU A 70 1.02 9.21 2.48
CA LEU A 70 -0.21 10.00 2.71
C LEU A 70 -0.22 10.74 4.04
N SER A 71 0.62 10.33 4.99
CA SER A 71 0.75 10.89 6.33
C SER A 71 2.22 11.00 6.72
N PRO A 72 2.98 11.90 6.06
CA PRO A 72 4.43 11.97 6.22
C PRO A 72 4.89 12.35 7.64
N GLU A 73 4.04 12.98 8.42
CA GLU A 73 4.28 13.35 9.82
C GLU A 73 4.22 12.14 10.76
N LYS A 74 3.52 11.05 10.39
CA LYS A 74 3.36 9.87 11.25
C LYS A 74 4.58 8.96 11.25
N THR A 75 4.84 8.35 12.38
CA THR A 75 5.78 7.21 12.47
C THR A 75 5.04 5.94 12.08
N VAL A 76 5.46 5.30 10.99
CA VAL A 76 4.88 4.05 10.50
C VAL A 76 5.84 2.90 10.76
N ILE A 77 5.37 1.91 11.51
CA ILE A 77 6.13 0.72 11.89
C ILE A 77 5.58 -0.48 11.10
N LEU A 78 6.46 -1.13 10.36
CA LEU A 78 6.21 -2.44 9.74
C LEU A 78 6.88 -3.51 10.61
N PRO A 79 6.11 -4.34 11.35
CA PRO A 79 6.68 -5.30 12.31
C PRO A 79 7.61 -6.32 11.67
N VAL A 80 7.32 -6.72 10.43
CA VAL A 80 8.10 -7.72 9.67
C VAL A 80 8.64 -7.09 8.40
N LYS A 81 9.94 -6.76 8.39
CA LYS A 81 10.60 -6.10 7.25
C LYS A 81 10.53 -6.92 5.94
N GLN A 82 10.47 -8.24 6.05
CA GLN A 82 10.39 -9.18 4.94
C GLN A 82 8.95 -9.37 4.42
N ALA A 83 7.95 -8.77 5.06
CA ALA A 83 6.58 -8.83 4.59
C ALA A 83 6.44 -8.01 3.29
N THR A 84 6.68 -8.66 2.16
CA THR A 84 6.60 -8.08 0.83
C THR A 84 5.48 -8.74 0.01
N CYS A 85 5.20 -8.19 -1.16
CA CYS A 85 4.23 -8.75 -2.11
C CYS A 85 4.94 -9.02 -3.43
N PRO A 86 5.08 -10.30 -3.85
CA PRO A 86 5.74 -10.62 -5.12
C PRO A 86 5.13 -9.91 -6.33
N MET A 87 3.82 -9.72 -6.35
CA MET A 87 3.14 -8.98 -7.42
C MET A 87 3.58 -7.51 -7.44
N ALA A 88 3.71 -6.87 -6.27
CA ALA A 88 4.09 -5.47 -6.17
C ALA A 88 5.57 -5.20 -6.52
N GLU A 89 6.40 -6.24 -6.50
CA GLU A 89 7.86 -6.17 -6.71
C GLU A 89 8.31 -6.79 -8.06
N GLN A 90 7.37 -7.08 -8.98
CA GLN A 90 7.67 -7.71 -10.28
C GLN A 90 8.51 -6.83 -11.21
N ILE A 91 8.35 -5.52 -11.11
CA ILE A 91 8.94 -4.55 -12.03
C ILE A 91 9.73 -3.53 -11.22
N SER A 92 10.97 -3.26 -11.65
CA SER A 92 11.79 -2.23 -11.02
C SER A 92 11.52 -0.84 -11.60
N PRO A 93 11.80 0.23 -10.82
CA PRO A 93 11.73 1.60 -11.34
C PRO A 93 12.60 1.83 -12.57
N GLU A 94 13.79 1.21 -12.64
CA GLU A 94 14.73 1.32 -13.75
C GLU A 94 14.16 0.75 -15.05
N GLN A 95 13.43 -0.36 -14.95
CA GLN A 95 12.74 -0.95 -16.11
C GLN A 95 11.66 -0.01 -16.65
N VAL A 96 10.91 0.66 -15.78
CA VAL A 96 9.90 1.64 -16.17
C VAL A 96 10.54 2.88 -16.81
N ILE A 97 11.62 3.40 -16.22
CA ILE A 97 12.36 4.53 -16.77
C ILE A 97 12.88 4.20 -18.17
N SER A 98 13.51 3.04 -18.34
CA SER A 98 14.03 2.59 -19.64
C SER A 98 12.91 2.43 -20.67
N PHE A 99 11.76 1.89 -20.26
CA PHE A 99 10.58 1.77 -21.12
C PHE A 99 10.09 3.15 -21.56
N LYS A 100 9.93 4.10 -20.64
CA LYS A 100 9.47 5.47 -20.95
C LYS A 100 10.41 6.21 -21.88
N GLN A 101 11.73 5.97 -21.78
CA GLN A 101 12.72 6.55 -22.69
C GLN A 101 12.61 5.98 -24.11
N ALA A 102 12.36 4.67 -24.22
CA ALA A 102 12.20 3.99 -25.50
C ALA A 102 10.82 4.23 -26.16
N HIS A 103 9.80 4.51 -25.35
CA HIS A 103 8.40 4.64 -25.75
C HIS A 103 7.76 5.90 -25.15
N PRO A 104 8.19 7.11 -25.55
CA PRO A 104 7.70 8.36 -24.97
C PRO A 104 6.21 8.62 -25.24
N GLU A 105 5.63 7.92 -26.21
CA GLU A 105 4.19 7.97 -26.55
C GLU A 105 3.30 7.19 -25.57
N PHE A 106 3.88 6.40 -24.64
CA PHE A 106 3.11 5.64 -23.67
C PHE A 106 2.92 6.41 -22.37
N LYS A 107 1.72 6.29 -21.78
CA LYS A 107 1.46 6.59 -20.37
C LYS A 107 1.62 5.35 -19.52
N VAL A 108 2.31 5.49 -18.41
CA VAL A 108 2.49 4.39 -17.45
C VAL A 108 1.49 4.53 -16.32
N VAL A 109 0.56 3.61 -16.25
CA VAL A 109 -0.48 3.52 -15.22
C VAL A 109 -0.12 2.41 -14.24
N ALA A 110 0.01 2.74 -12.97
CA ALA A 110 0.35 1.77 -11.94
C ALA A 110 -0.86 1.41 -11.07
N TYR A 111 -1.08 0.13 -10.85
CA TYR A 111 -1.95 -0.32 -9.78
C TYR A 111 -1.38 0.12 -8.43
N ILE A 112 -2.24 0.66 -7.56
CA ILE A 112 -1.82 1.25 -6.27
C ILE A 112 -1.07 0.26 -5.36
N ASN A 113 -1.31 -1.05 -5.52
CA ASN A 113 -0.64 -2.10 -4.80
C ASN A 113 0.74 -2.38 -5.40
N THR A 114 1.62 -1.42 -5.33
CA THR A 114 3.03 -1.50 -5.76
C THR A 114 3.91 -0.64 -4.86
N THR A 115 5.23 -0.74 -5.02
CA THR A 115 6.20 0.01 -4.20
C THR A 115 6.12 1.51 -4.43
N THR A 116 6.45 2.30 -3.43
CA THR A 116 6.51 3.77 -3.57
C THR A 116 7.55 4.20 -4.59
N ALA A 117 8.67 3.49 -4.68
CA ALA A 117 9.70 3.74 -5.70
C ALA A 117 9.17 3.57 -7.13
N LEU A 118 8.34 2.54 -7.36
CA LEU A 118 7.71 2.35 -8.66
C LEU A 118 6.66 3.44 -8.94
N LYS A 119 5.83 3.80 -7.95
CA LYS A 119 4.86 4.90 -8.08
C LYS A 119 5.50 6.22 -8.49
N ALA A 120 6.70 6.51 -7.99
CA ALA A 120 7.42 7.76 -8.27
C ALA A 120 7.83 7.93 -9.74
N VAL A 121 7.94 6.85 -10.50
CA VAL A 121 8.33 6.86 -11.92
C VAL A 121 7.15 6.64 -12.88
N CYS A 122 5.96 6.35 -12.35
CA CYS A 122 4.73 6.20 -13.11
C CYS A 122 4.00 7.53 -13.29
N ASP A 123 3.14 7.60 -14.28
CA ASP A 123 2.39 8.84 -14.56
C ASP A 123 1.10 8.93 -13.74
N VAL A 124 0.44 7.80 -13.50
CA VAL A 124 -0.84 7.72 -12.78
C VAL A 124 -0.89 6.47 -11.91
N CYS A 125 -1.46 6.59 -10.72
CA CYS A 125 -1.79 5.43 -9.88
C CYS A 125 -3.30 5.23 -9.80
N VAL A 126 -3.74 3.98 -9.86
CA VAL A 126 -5.16 3.61 -9.86
C VAL A 126 -5.44 2.50 -8.85
N THR A 127 -6.67 2.45 -8.34
CA THR A 127 -7.21 1.29 -7.64
C THR A 127 -7.92 0.36 -8.62
N SER A 128 -8.22 -0.87 -8.24
CA SER A 128 -9.03 -1.78 -9.06
C SER A 128 -10.41 -1.18 -9.42
N SER A 129 -11.03 -0.46 -8.50
CA SER A 129 -12.34 0.19 -8.72
C SER A 129 -12.26 1.46 -9.59
N SER A 130 -11.13 2.13 -9.64
CA SER A 130 -10.96 3.39 -10.40
C SER A 130 -10.25 3.21 -11.75
N ALA A 131 -9.60 2.07 -11.98
CA ALA A 131 -8.74 1.83 -13.13
C ALA A 131 -9.43 2.14 -14.46
N LEU A 132 -10.57 1.52 -14.71
CA LEU A 132 -11.30 1.70 -15.97
C LEU A 132 -11.72 3.16 -16.21
N LYS A 133 -12.20 3.84 -15.17
CA LYS A 133 -12.62 5.25 -15.26
C LYS A 133 -11.43 6.16 -15.57
N ILE A 134 -10.31 5.94 -14.89
CA ILE A 134 -9.10 6.78 -15.05
C ILE A 134 -8.46 6.52 -16.42
N VAL A 135 -8.29 5.25 -16.80
CA VAL A 135 -7.72 4.88 -18.11
C VAL A 135 -8.52 5.46 -19.26
N LYS A 136 -9.85 5.44 -19.19
CA LYS A 136 -10.73 6.08 -20.22
C LYS A 136 -10.62 7.60 -20.26
N ALA A 137 -10.15 8.24 -19.21
CA ALA A 137 -9.97 9.69 -19.15
C ALA A 137 -8.57 10.15 -19.60
N ILE A 138 -7.63 9.22 -19.77
CA ILE A 138 -6.28 9.51 -20.29
C ILE A 138 -6.40 9.73 -21.79
N PRO A 139 -5.92 10.86 -22.33
CA PRO A 139 -6.05 11.18 -23.76
C PRO A 139 -5.11 10.35 -24.64
N GLU A 140 -4.00 9.84 -24.08
CA GLU A 140 -3.04 9.02 -24.79
C GLU A 140 -3.61 7.62 -25.08
N GLN A 141 -3.43 7.17 -26.32
CA GLN A 141 -3.96 5.86 -26.77
C GLN A 141 -3.10 4.70 -26.29
N ASN A 142 -1.80 4.94 -26.05
CA ASN A 142 -0.85 3.92 -25.64
C ASN A 142 -0.67 3.95 -24.13
N ILE A 143 -1.07 2.86 -23.47
CA ILE A 143 -0.98 2.72 -22.00
C ILE A 143 -0.21 1.46 -21.66
N LEU A 144 0.83 1.63 -20.82
CA LEU A 144 1.46 0.52 -20.11
C LEU A 144 0.81 0.40 -18.74
N PHE A 145 0.09 -0.69 -18.48
CA PHE A 145 -0.51 -0.96 -17.17
C PHE A 145 0.37 -1.93 -16.38
N ILE A 146 0.74 -1.57 -15.16
CA ILE A 146 1.65 -2.34 -14.30
C ILE A 146 1.18 -2.35 -12.83
N PRO A 147 1.66 -3.28 -11.98
CA PRO A 147 2.32 -4.55 -12.32
C PRO A 147 1.31 -5.69 -12.55
N ASP A 148 0.02 -5.47 -12.30
CA ASP A 148 -1.02 -6.50 -12.35
C ASP A 148 -1.54 -6.71 -13.78
N LYS A 149 -1.07 -7.78 -14.43
CA LYS A 149 -1.50 -8.18 -15.76
C LYS A 149 -3.02 -8.43 -15.84
N ASN A 150 -3.60 -9.09 -14.81
CA ASN A 150 -5.00 -9.48 -14.85
C ASN A 150 -5.91 -8.25 -14.78
N LEU A 151 -5.58 -7.29 -13.91
CA LEU A 151 -6.30 -6.02 -13.85
C LEU A 151 -6.14 -5.22 -15.16
N GLY A 152 -4.95 -5.25 -15.76
CA GLY A 152 -4.66 -4.53 -17.00
C GLY A 152 -5.34 -5.11 -18.26
N THR A 153 -5.82 -6.35 -18.20
CA THR A 153 -6.53 -7.01 -19.32
C THR A 153 -8.04 -6.98 -19.18
N TYR A 154 -8.57 -6.50 -18.07
CA TYR A 154 -10.01 -6.38 -17.82
C TYR A 154 -10.57 -5.12 -18.48
#